data_2e1066682d941fd63c01215ab7ecc6bb
#
_entry.id   2e1066682d941fd63c01215ab7ecc6bb
#
_cell.length_a   1.000
_cell.length_b   1.000
_cell.length_c   1.000
_cell.angle_alpha   90.00
_cell.angle_beta   90.00
_cell.angle_gamma   90.00
#
_symmetry.space_group_name_H-M   'P 1'
#
loop_
_entity.id
_entity.type
_entity.pdbx_description
1 polymer ?
#
loop_
_entity_poly.entity_id
_entity_poly.type
_entity_poly.pdbx_seq_one_letter_code
_entity_poly.pdbx_strand_id
1 'polypeptide(L)'
;MADYSQYQNGVTITVSKNKISLSGTSTAAINAFLPLKTPIALQANKPYCLSLQDFTTNNTGCVFYPAHGRTVIDSKWLLSEVSALKNAAATYTPTQDIVIDHIKIAIATDRLTDNSCHLQIEQNNQKTAYASPEKIVQKVKPTLYQAPDYTMHYLYVSNDYNEDTDGFGKTKFNSILSANNSISDNSYHNRYTIVVMAGIYTDLQDKYAGMSDVGLVGYRGIMTKDYVYYESENIYNPAATIIKWDGATGFDKSTLKSEDIIKKCPFHLDLNVHTHIKGFTFDCKNIRYGIHLESGGTGYATNWVVGHCTFIWGGRADCVDYANKTTVPVFGCGHSFGEVGLIENCKIIPTHCTIGYQNHDNADNSDFGLPIKVGAKITFKDCDFGGTEIQARTLKGAYADTPNVLTIDNCINISAINKMYAAPADHCDWDIKGVS
;
A
#
# COMPACT_ATOMS: atom_id res chain seq x y z
N MET A 1 -5.80 -13.27 -12.64
CA MET A 1 -5.15 -11.97 -12.95
C MET A 1 -6.24 -10.91 -13.08
N ALA A 2 -5.97 -9.65 -12.74
CA ALA A 2 -6.89 -8.56 -13.07
C ALA A 2 -6.92 -8.34 -14.58
N ASP A 3 -8.04 -7.84 -15.12
CA ASP A 3 -8.07 -7.42 -16.53
C ASP A 3 -7.15 -6.21 -16.68
N TYR A 4 -6.33 -6.22 -17.75
CA TYR A 4 -5.21 -5.31 -17.87
C TYR A 4 -4.79 -5.16 -19.32
N SER A 5 -4.34 -3.99 -19.72
CA SER A 5 -3.76 -3.77 -21.04
C SER A 5 -2.62 -2.76 -20.96
N GLN A 6 -1.53 -3.03 -21.64
CA GLN A 6 -0.31 -2.23 -21.64
C GLN A 6 0.39 -2.28 -22.98
N TYR A 7 0.92 -1.15 -23.37
CA TYR A 7 1.87 -1.07 -24.48
C TYR A 7 3.26 -0.71 -23.96
N GLN A 8 4.27 -1.50 -24.33
CA GLN A 8 5.66 -1.23 -23.97
C GLN A 8 6.61 -1.72 -25.06
N ASN A 9 7.55 -0.85 -25.47
CA ASN A 9 8.62 -1.19 -26.39
C ASN A 9 8.15 -2.00 -27.62
N GLY A 10 7.07 -1.55 -28.26
CA GLY A 10 6.52 -2.20 -29.46
C GLY A 10 5.57 -3.35 -29.20
N VAL A 11 5.35 -3.77 -27.94
CA VAL A 11 4.47 -4.88 -27.60
C VAL A 11 3.28 -4.41 -26.76
N THR A 12 2.10 -4.86 -27.14
CA THR A 12 0.89 -4.75 -26.32
C THR A 12 0.72 -6.03 -25.50
N ILE A 13 0.63 -5.91 -24.19
CA ILE A 13 0.34 -6.99 -23.25
C ILE A 13 -1.07 -6.79 -22.75
N THR A 14 -1.96 -7.76 -22.97
CA THR A 14 -3.34 -7.71 -22.51
C THR A 14 -3.64 -8.90 -21.63
N VAL A 15 -4.32 -8.70 -20.52
CA VAL A 15 -4.88 -9.75 -19.68
C VAL A 15 -6.39 -9.58 -19.67
N SER A 16 -7.11 -10.61 -20.07
CA SER A 16 -8.55 -10.65 -20.01
C SER A 16 -9.02 -12.07 -19.69
N LYS A 17 -9.92 -12.22 -18.72
CA LYS A 17 -10.43 -13.52 -18.27
C LYS A 17 -9.31 -14.55 -18.00
N ASN A 18 -8.24 -14.12 -17.33
CA ASN A 18 -7.03 -14.90 -17.04
C ASN A 18 -6.20 -15.35 -18.25
N LYS A 19 -6.53 -14.89 -19.43
CA LYS A 19 -5.72 -15.09 -20.64
C LYS A 19 -4.75 -13.94 -20.81
N ILE A 20 -3.48 -14.24 -20.95
CA ILE A 20 -2.44 -13.29 -21.34
C ILE A 20 -2.34 -13.31 -22.85
N SER A 21 -2.42 -12.16 -23.48
CA SER A 21 -2.21 -12.00 -24.94
C SER A 21 -1.12 -10.96 -25.15
N LEU A 22 -0.22 -11.27 -26.07
CA LEU A 22 0.91 -10.43 -26.46
C LEU A 22 0.78 -10.16 -27.95
N SER A 23 0.99 -8.92 -28.39
CA SER A 23 1.01 -8.58 -29.81
C SER A 23 2.01 -7.49 -30.11
N GLY A 24 2.70 -7.62 -31.26
CA GLY A 24 3.70 -6.68 -31.74
C GLY A 24 5.12 -7.22 -31.68
N THR A 25 6.08 -6.39 -32.03
CA THR A 25 7.52 -6.74 -32.03
C THR A 25 8.24 -5.86 -31.03
N SER A 26 9.00 -6.50 -30.13
CA SER A 26 9.77 -5.77 -29.11
C SER A 26 10.93 -4.97 -29.73
N THR A 27 10.93 -3.67 -29.51
CA THR A 27 12.01 -2.77 -29.97
C THR A 27 13.13 -2.62 -28.93
N ALA A 28 12.87 -3.03 -27.71
CA ALA A 28 13.83 -3.14 -26.61
C ALA A 28 13.39 -4.24 -25.63
N ALA A 29 14.26 -4.65 -24.74
CA ALA A 29 13.92 -5.65 -23.72
C ALA A 29 12.75 -5.18 -22.83
N ILE A 30 11.84 -6.09 -22.52
CA ILE A 30 10.64 -5.85 -21.69
C ILE A 30 10.75 -6.66 -20.41
N ASN A 31 10.40 -6.05 -19.29
CA ASN A 31 10.23 -6.70 -17.98
C ASN A 31 8.92 -6.20 -17.37
N ALA A 32 7.82 -6.84 -17.70
CA ALA A 32 6.48 -6.48 -17.21
C ALA A 32 6.10 -7.32 -15.97
N PHE A 33 5.49 -6.69 -14.98
CA PHE A 33 4.97 -7.36 -13.78
C PHE A 33 3.45 -7.24 -13.75
N LEU A 34 2.77 -8.33 -14.02
CA LEU A 34 1.31 -8.40 -14.08
C LEU A 34 0.76 -8.70 -12.69
N PRO A 35 -0.07 -7.84 -12.10
CA PRO A 35 -0.63 -8.09 -10.78
C PRO A 35 -1.65 -9.24 -10.84
N LEU A 36 -1.65 -10.09 -9.84
CA LEU A 36 -2.71 -11.06 -9.60
C LEU A 36 -3.90 -10.36 -8.95
N LYS A 37 -5.11 -10.71 -9.36
CA LYS A 37 -6.34 -10.21 -8.71
C LYS A 37 -6.41 -10.62 -7.23
N THR A 38 -5.88 -11.79 -6.92
CA THR A 38 -5.76 -12.33 -5.57
C THR A 38 -4.38 -12.93 -5.44
N PRO A 39 -3.59 -12.54 -4.45
CA PRO A 39 -2.30 -13.16 -4.17
C PRO A 39 -2.45 -14.66 -3.91
N ILE A 40 -1.45 -15.43 -4.29
CA ILE A 40 -1.37 -16.87 -4.09
C ILE A 40 -0.35 -17.15 -3.00
N ALA A 41 -0.81 -17.72 -1.88
CA ALA A 41 0.06 -18.16 -0.81
C ALA A 41 0.60 -19.56 -1.10
N LEU A 42 1.89 -19.76 -1.00
CA LEU A 42 2.56 -21.04 -1.13
C LEU A 42 3.07 -21.46 0.25
N GLN A 43 2.74 -22.66 0.65
CA GLN A 43 3.16 -23.25 1.90
C GLN A 43 4.55 -23.90 1.78
N ALA A 44 5.36 -23.77 2.81
CA ALA A 44 6.65 -24.42 2.90
C ALA A 44 6.54 -25.95 2.72
N ASN A 45 7.50 -26.53 2.04
CA ASN A 45 7.62 -27.96 1.79
C ASN A 45 6.44 -28.60 1.01
N LYS A 46 5.64 -27.78 0.34
CA LYS A 46 4.62 -28.27 -0.59
C LYS A 46 5.07 -28.01 -2.04
N PRO A 47 4.91 -28.98 -2.95
CA PRO A 47 5.26 -28.78 -4.35
C PRO A 47 4.19 -27.96 -5.06
N TYR A 48 4.63 -27.05 -5.93
CA TYR A 48 3.78 -26.24 -6.80
C TYR A 48 4.25 -26.37 -8.25
N CYS A 49 3.29 -26.44 -9.16
CA CYS A 49 3.53 -26.49 -10.59
C CYS A 49 3.06 -25.18 -11.23
N LEU A 50 3.97 -24.49 -11.89
CA LEU A 50 3.68 -23.38 -12.79
C LEU A 50 3.56 -23.95 -14.19
N SER A 51 2.50 -23.64 -14.93
CA SER A 51 2.31 -24.14 -16.29
C SER A 51 1.65 -23.11 -17.20
N LEU A 52 1.96 -23.21 -18.51
CA LEU A 52 1.28 -22.50 -19.58
C LEU A 52 0.37 -23.46 -20.35
N GLN A 53 -0.81 -22.96 -20.70
CA GLN A 53 -1.82 -23.66 -21.48
C GLN A 53 -2.18 -22.84 -22.73
N ASP A 54 -2.61 -23.54 -23.78
CA ASP A 54 -3.15 -22.93 -25.00
C ASP A 54 -2.21 -21.92 -25.68
N PHE A 55 -0.95 -22.23 -25.70
CA PHE A 55 0.05 -21.44 -26.43
C PHE A 55 -0.21 -21.50 -27.93
N THR A 56 -0.35 -20.36 -28.59
CA THR A 56 -0.78 -20.27 -30.00
C THR A 56 0.36 -20.26 -31.01
N THR A 57 1.54 -19.84 -30.63
CA THR A 57 2.69 -19.80 -31.56
C THR A 57 3.99 -20.27 -30.91
N ASN A 58 5.02 -20.48 -31.74
CA ASN A 58 6.35 -20.85 -31.30
C ASN A 58 7.27 -19.63 -31.30
N ASN A 59 8.17 -19.55 -30.34
CA ASN A 59 9.36 -18.74 -30.39
C ASN A 59 9.18 -17.22 -30.18
N THR A 60 8.34 -16.83 -29.23
CA THR A 60 8.22 -15.41 -28.85
C THR A 60 9.36 -14.93 -27.94
N GLY A 61 10.20 -15.81 -27.43
CA GLY A 61 11.27 -15.43 -26.50
C GLY A 61 10.76 -14.88 -25.17
N CYS A 62 9.51 -15.19 -24.80
CA CYS A 62 8.93 -14.80 -23.53
C CYS A 62 9.33 -15.74 -22.42
N VAL A 63 9.58 -15.17 -21.25
CA VAL A 63 9.83 -15.90 -20.02
C VAL A 63 8.90 -15.40 -18.93
N PHE A 64 8.27 -16.32 -18.21
CA PHE A 64 7.33 -16.02 -17.13
C PHE A 64 7.92 -16.47 -15.81
N TYR A 65 7.85 -15.60 -14.82
CA TYR A 65 8.33 -15.85 -13.46
C TYR A 65 7.25 -15.49 -12.44
N PRO A 66 6.98 -16.36 -11.46
CA PRO A 66 6.27 -15.92 -10.26
C PRO A 66 7.07 -14.88 -9.48
N ALA A 67 6.40 -13.86 -9.00
CA ALA A 67 7.03 -12.75 -8.30
C ALA A 67 6.21 -12.30 -7.09
N HIS A 68 6.90 -11.73 -6.11
CA HIS A 68 6.32 -10.95 -5.03
C HIS A 68 6.74 -9.49 -5.20
N GLY A 69 5.76 -8.61 -5.36
CA GLY A 69 6.03 -7.26 -5.82
C GLY A 69 6.82 -7.29 -7.13
N ARG A 70 8.05 -6.83 -7.12
CA ARG A 70 8.97 -6.83 -8.27
C ARG A 70 10.14 -7.78 -8.13
N THR A 71 10.12 -8.62 -7.11
CA THR A 71 11.16 -9.61 -6.88
C THR A 71 10.68 -10.97 -7.39
N VAL A 72 11.42 -11.55 -8.29
CA VAL A 72 11.21 -12.92 -8.75
C VAL A 72 11.43 -13.86 -7.57
N ILE A 73 10.48 -14.77 -7.33
CA ILE A 73 10.54 -15.73 -6.20
C ILE A 73 11.77 -16.63 -6.30
N ASP A 74 11.97 -17.23 -7.45
CA ASP A 74 13.15 -18.05 -7.77
C ASP A 74 13.45 -17.90 -9.26
N SER A 75 14.68 -17.53 -9.57
CA SER A 75 15.13 -17.38 -10.96
C SER A 75 15.15 -18.71 -11.75
N LYS A 76 15.05 -19.84 -11.06
CA LYS A 76 14.96 -21.18 -11.67
C LYS A 76 13.51 -21.63 -11.85
N TRP A 77 12.56 -21.06 -11.11
CA TRP A 77 11.13 -21.35 -11.26
C TRP A 77 10.54 -20.45 -12.33
N LEU A 78 10.74 -20.83 -13.56
CA LEU A 78 10.34 -20.06 -14.73
C LEU A 78 9.75 -20.95 -15.82
N LEU A 79 8.91 -20.36 -16.66
CA LEU A 79 8.50 -20.93 -17.93
C LEU A 79 9.15 -20.12 -19.04
N SER A 80 9.79 -20.78 -19.98
CA SER A 80 10.44 -20.16 -21.12
C SER A 80 9.92 -20.74 -22.43
N GLU A 81 9.68 -19.88 -23.39
CA GLU A 81 9.29 -20.25 -24.73
C GLU A 81 10.44 -20.57 -25.69
N VAL A 82 11.65 -20.68 -25.22
CA VAL A 82 12.76 -21.01 -26.08
C VAL A 82 12.59 -22.44 -26.59
N SER A 83 12.13 -22.52 -27.81
CA SER A 83 12.08 -23.65 -28.78
C SER A 83 11.71 -25.09 -28.32
N ALA A 84 11.92 -25.45 -27.07
CA ALA A 84 11.69 -26.82 -26.59
C ALA A 84 10.55 -26.93 -25.54
N LEU A 85 9.97 -25.83 -25.11
CA LEU A 85 9.12 -25.79 -23.92
C LEU A 85 7.64 -25.48 -24.20
N LYS A 86 7.13 -25.89 -25.35
CA LYS A 86 5.68 -25.92 -25.57
C LYS A 86 5.02 -26.68 -24.43
N ASN A 87 4.10 -26.04 -23.73
CA ASN A 87 3.42 -26.58 -22.56
C ASN A 87 4.37 -26.93 -21.40
N ALA A 88 5.45 -26.21 -21.26
CA ALA A 88 6.37 -26.41 -20.15
C ALA A 88 5.64 -26.22 -18.82
N ALA A 89 5.94 -27.10 -17.94
CA ALA A 89 5.61 -26.98 -16.53
C ALA A 89 6.92 -26.86 -15.76
N ALA A 90 6.97 -25.97 -14.80
CA ALA A 90 8.09 -25.83 -13.88
C ALA A 90 7.60 -26.08 -12.46
N THR A 91 8.27 -26.96 -11.74
CA THR A 91 7.93 -27.28 -10.35
C THR A 91 8.83 -26.53 -9.40
N TYR A 92 8.28 -26.16 -8.25
CA TYR A 92 8.97 -25.49 -7.17
C TYR A 92 8.44 -25.95 -5.82
N THR A 93 9.33 -26.18 -4.88
CA THR A 93 8.97 -26.48 -3.49
C THR A 93 9.63 -25.44 -2.60
N PRO A 94 8.87 -24.48 -2.08
CA PRO A 94 9.42 -23.43 -1.21
C PRO A 94 9.90 -24.02 0.10
N THR A 95 10.99 -23.48 0.65
CA THR A 95 11.52 -23.87 1.97
C THR A 95 10.88 -23.08 3.11
N GLN A 96 10.18 -22.01 2.80
CA GLN A 96 9.41 -21.18 3.71
C GLN A 96 8.12 -20.74 3.02
N ASP A 97 7.13 -20.28 3.78
CA ASP A 97 5.91 -19.74 3.22
C ASP A 97 6.22 -18.48 2.41
N ILE A 98 5.67 -18.39 1.21
CA ILE A 98 5.86 -17.25 0.31
C ILE A 98 4.55 -16.85 -0.34
N VAL A 99 4.46 -15.59 -0.78
CA VAL A 99 3.30 -15.05 -1.50
C VAL A 99 3.70 -14.68 -2.92
N ILE A 100 2.88 -15.09 -3.88
CA ILE A 100 2.94 -14.62 -5.26
C ILE A 100 1.80 -13.64 -5.45
N ASP A 101 2.11 -12.42 -5.80
CA ASP A 101 1.15 -11.37 -6.10
C ASP A 101 1.30 -10.80 -7.52
N HIS A 102 2.41 -11.15 -8.19
CA HIS A 102 2.69 -10.76 -9.58
C HIS A 102 3.22 -11.92 -10.40
N ILE A 103 3.06 -11.79 -11.72
CA ILE A 103 3.78 -12.59 -12.71
C ILE A 103 4.67 -11.64 -13.51
N LYS A 104 5.97 -11.85 -13.46
CA LYS A 104 6.91 -11.14 -14.32
C LYS A 104 6.92 -11.79 -15.69
N ILE A 105 6.78 -10.98 -16.74
CA ILE A 105 7.02 -11.36 -18.14
C ILE A 105 8.30 -10.66 -18.59
N ALA A 106 9.25 -11.45 -19.07
CA ALA A 106 10.46 -10.93 -19.69
C ALA A 106 10.45 -11.27 -21.19
N ILE A 107 10.72 -10.28 -22.06
CA ILE A 107 10.80 -10.45 -23.52
C ILE A 107 12.10 -9.81 -23.99
N ALA A 108 12.88 -10.54 -24.77
CA ALA A 108 14.11 -10.00 -25.36
C ALA A 108 13.79 -9.03 -26.52
N THR A 109 14.77 -8.21 -26.89
CA THR A 109 14.68 -7.30 -28.03
C THR A 109 14.47 -8.06 -29.35
N ASP A 110 13.80 -7.45 -30.31
CA ASP A 110 13.54 -7.97 -31.67
C ASP A 110 12.78 -9.29 -31.70
N ARG A 111 11.81 -9.46 -30.77
CA ARG A 111 10.94 -10.62 -30.71
C ARG A 111 9.53 -10.31 -31.17
N LEU A 112 9.03 -11.08 -32.12
CA LEU A 112 7.61 -11.09 -32.48
C LEU A 112 6.85 -11.82 -31.38
N THR A 113 5.82 -11.17 -30.81
CA THR A 113 5.13 -11.70 -29.64
C THR A 113 3.73 -12.24 -29.91
N ASP A 114 3.13 -12.02 -31.05
CA ASP A 114 1.75 -12.36 -31.40
C ASP A 114 1.30 -13.72 -30.87
N ASN A 115 0.97 -13.74 -29.58
CA ASN A 115 0.76 -14.96 -28.82
C ASN A 115 -0.26 -14.80 -27.68
N SER A 116 -0.82 -15.91 -27.26
CA SER A 116 -1.68 -15.91 -26.08
C SER A 116 -1.58 -17.21 -25.30
N CYS A 117 -1.74 -17.14 -23.99
CA CYS A 117 -1.69 -18.29 -23.11
C CYS A 117 -2.56 -18.10 -21.86
N HIS A 118 -2.87 -19.22 -21.22
CA HIS A 118 -3.34 -19.22 -19.83
C HIS A 118 -2.20 -19.68 -18.93
N LEU A 119 -1.96 -18.93 -17.86
CA LEU A 119 -1.00 -19.30 -16.82
C LEU A 119 -1.75 -19.95 -15.67
N GLN A 120 -1.21 -21.06 -15.17
CA GLN A 120 -1.77 -21.80 -14.05
C GLN A 120 -0.69 -22.09 -13.01
N ILE A 121 -1.04 -21.90 -11.75
CA ILE A 121 -0.21 -22.28 -10.59
C ILE A 121 -1.06 -23.24 -9.75
N GLU A 122 -0.54 -24.44 -9.51
CA GLU A 122 -1.24 -25.50 -8.81
C GLU A 122 -0.37 -26.07 -7.68
N GLN A 123 -0.99 -26.36 -6.56
CA GLN A 123 -0.34 -27.16 -5.50
C GLN A 123 -0.26 -28.63 -5.93
N ASN A 124 0.69 -28.93 -6.80
CA ASN A 124 0.94 -30.26 -7.35
C ASN A 124 2.38 -30.33 -7.88
N ASN A 125 2.88 -31.53 -8.07
CA ASN A 125 4.16 -31.76 -8.74
C ASN A 125 4.04 -32.02 -10.26
N GLN A 126 2.83 -31.91 -10.82
CA GLN A 126 2.54 -32.13 -12.22
C GLN A 126 1.51 -31.11 -12.73
N LYS A 127 1.62 -30.82 -14.04
CA LYS A 127 0.65 -30.01 -14.76
C LYS A 127 -0.65 -30.78 -14.89
N THR A 128 -1.79 -30.13 -14.59
CA THR A 128 -3.12 -30.65 -14.93
C THR A 128 -3.72 -29.89 -16.11
N ALA A 129 -4.87 -30.35 -16.62
CA ALA A 129 -5.59 -29.61 -17.65
C ALA A 129 -6.10 -28.27 -17.09
N TYR A 130 -6.00 -27.22 -17.90
CA TYR A 130 -6.50 -25.90 -17.50
C TYR A 130 -7.99 -25.96 -17.17
N ALA A 131 -8.33 -25.52 -15.95
CA ALA A 131 -9.70 -25.33 -15.54
C ALA A 131 -10.00 -23.83 -15.48
N SER A 132 -10.93 -23.34 -16.30
CA SER A 132 -11.39 -21.96 -16.20
C SER A 132 -11.95 -21.70 -14.80
N PRO A 133 -11.62 -20.57 -14.16
CA PRO A 133 -12.22 -20.21 -12.87
C PRO A 133 -13.75 -20.24 -12.87
N GLU A 134 -14.38 -19.96 -14.00
CA GLU A 134 -15.84 -20.05 -14.16
C GLU A 134 -16.38 -21.48 -14.05
N LYS A 135 -15.57 -22.48 -14.40
CA LYS A 135 -15.95 -23.89 -14.23
C LYS A 135 -15.75 -24.42 -12.82
N ILE A 136 -14.87 -23.81 -12.06
CA ILE A 136 -14.61 -24.20 -10.67
C ILE A 136 -15.79 -23.79 -9.78
N VAL A 137 -16.42 -22.65 -10.05
CA VAL A 137 -17.56 -22.13 -9.27
C VAL A 137 -18.79 -23.06 -9.37
N GLN A 138 -18.96 -23.81 -10.46
CA GLN A 138 -20.09 -24.72 -10.62
C GLN A 138 -19.97 -26.07 -9.91
N LYS A 139 -18.81 -26.44 -9.42
CA LYS A 139 -18.56 -27.74 -8.75
C LYS A 139 -18.30 -27.67 -7.26
N VAL A 140 -18.15 -26.47 -6.71
CA VAL A 140 -17.98 -26.32 -5.27
C VAL A 140 -19.38 -26.31 -4.65
N LYS A 141 -19.84 -27.47 -4.12
CA LYS A 141 -20.80 -27.46 -3.02
C LYS A 141 -20.34 -26.36 -2.04
N PRO A 142 -21.24 -25.60 -1.40
CA PRO A 142 -20.83 -24.66 -0.38
C PRO A 142 -20.06 -25.44 0.68
N THR A 143 -18.77 -25.54 0.48
CA THR A 143 -17.87 -26.05 1.49
C THR A 143 -17.89 -25.02 2.60
N LEU A 144 -18.25 -25.49 3.77
CA LEU A 144 -18.07 -24.80 5.04
C LEU A 144 -16.98 -23.73 4.94
N TYR A 145 -17.32 -22.54 5.43
CA TYR A 145 -16.44 -21.42 5.67
C TYR A 145 -15.03 -21.92 5.99
N GLN A 146 -14.13 -21.90 5.02
CA GLN A 146 -12.73 -22.16 5.31
C GLN A 146 -12.26 -20.97 6.15
N ALA A 147 -11.83 -21.28 7.35
CA ALA A 147 -11.15 -20.29 8.16
C ALA A 147 -10.04 -19.62 7.33
N PRO A 148 -9.85 -18.31 7.46
CA PRO A 148 -8.81 -17.62 6.71
C PRO A 148 -7.47 -18.33 6.94
N ASP A 149 -6.70 -18.50 5.88
CA ASP A 149 -5.41 -19.18 5.89
C ASP A 149 -4.30 -18.31 6.51
N TYR A 150 -4.63 -17.67 7.62
CA TYR A 150 -3.70 -16.91 8.42
C TYR A 150 -4.01 -17.01 9.91
N THR A 151 -2.99 -16.88 10.72
CA THR A 151 -3.11 -16.71 12.16
C THR A 151 -3.20 -15.22 12.49
N MET A 152 -4.18 -14.85 13.30
CA MET A 152 -4.30 -13.49 13.82
C MET A 152 -3.80 -13.46 15.27
N HIS A 153 -2.81 -12.62 15.53
CA HIS A 153 -2.28 -12.35 16.86
C HIS A 153 -2.82 -11.01 17.37
N TYR A 154 -3.15 -10.96 18.65
CA TYR A 154 -3.65 -9.76 19.28
C TYR A 154 -2.66 -9.27 20.34
N LEU A 155 -2.25 -8.02 20.21
CA LEU A 155 -1.47 -7.31 21.22
C LEU A 155 -2.35 -6.19 21.78
N TYR A 156 -2.36 -6.06 23.09
CA TYR A 156 -3.20 -5.09 23.78
C TYR A 156 -2.35 -3.98 24.37
N VAL A 157 -2.80 -2.75 24.20
CA VAL A 157 -2.13 -1.56 24.74
C VAL A 157 -3.07 -0.83 25.69
N SER A 158 -2.60 -0.57 26.91
CA SER A 158 -3.29 0.26 27.91
C SER A 158 -2.28 0.99 28.77
N ASN A 159 -2.57 2.23 29.13
CA ASN A 159 -1.77 2.97 30.08
C ASN A 159 -1.72 2.31 31.48
N ASP A 160 -2.68 1.42 31.77
CA ASP A 160 -2.76 0.72 33.06
C ASP A 160 -1.88 -0.54 33.12
N TYR A 161 -1.33 -0.97 32.00
CA TYR A 161 -0.45 -2.15 31.97
C TYR A 161 0.95 -1.82 32.45
N ASN A 162 1.50 -2.67 33.29
CA ASN A 162 2.83 -2.54 33.87
C ASN A 162 3.48 -3.93 34.05
N GLU A 163 4.64 -4.01 34.66
CA GLU A 163 5.43 -5.23 34.83
C GLU A 163 4.67 -6.33 35.63
N ASP A 164 3.72 -5.95 36.49
CA ASP A 164 2.88 -6.88 37.26
C ASP A 164 1.70 -7.43 36.45
N THR A 165 1.44 -6.87 35.23
CA THR A 165 0.35 -7.31 34.38
C THR A 165 0.73 -8.62 33.68
N ASP A 166 -0.09 -9.66 33.85
CA ASP A 166 0.14 -10.94 33.15
C ASP A 166 0.19 -10.74 31.62
N GLY A 167 1.26 -11.24 31.00
CA GLY A 167 1.54 -11.07 29.58
C GLY A 167 2.19 -9.74 29.21
N PHE A 168 2.61 -8.90 30.19
CA PHE A 168 3.34 -7.66 29.90
C PHE A 168 4.63 -7.93 29.14
N GLY A 169 4.90 -7.10 28.13
CA GLY A 169 6.04 -7.26 27.22
C GLY A 169 5.92 -8.40 26.20
N LYS A 170 4.80 -9.14 26.21
CA LYS A 170 4.52 -10.22 25.24
C LYS A 170 3.24 -9.98 24.45
N THR A 171 2.12 -9.88 25.12
CA THR A 171 0.80 -9.64 24.54
C THR A 171 0.14 -8.37 25.07
N LYS A 172 0.68 -7.78 26.13
CA LYS A 172 0.19 -6.54 26.75
C LYS A 172 1.32 -5.53 26.89
N PHE A 173 1.05 -4.29 26.54
CA PHE A 173 2.01 -3.21 26.50
C PHE A 173 1.38 -1.92 27.05
N ASN A 174 2.18 -1.06 27.62
CA ASN A 174 1.75 0.28 28.01
C ASN A 174 2.04 1.36 26.93
N SER A 175 2.54 0.95 25.77
CA SER A 175 2.96 1.83 24.70
C SER A 175 2.61 1.20 23.34
N ILE A 176 2.00 1.98 22.46
CA ILE A 176 1.71 1.56 21.09
C ILE A 176 3.03 1.28 20.34
N LEU A 177 4.05 2.11 20.57
CA LEU A 177 5.36 1.94 19.96
C LEU A 177 6.02 0.63 20.42
N SER A 178 5.94 0.30 21.72
CA SER A 178 6.52 -0.94 22.24
C SER A 178 5.81 -2.17 21.67
N ALA A 179 4.49 -2.15 21.55
CA ALA A 179 3.73 -3.21 20.89
C ALA A 179 4.12 -3.37 19.43
N ASN A 180 4.23 -2.26 18.69
CA ASN A 180 4.66 -2.28 17.30
C ASN A 180 6.08 -2.87 17.15
N ASN A 181 7.02 -2.47 18.01
CA ASN A 181 8.41 -2.91 17.96
C ASN A 181 8.58 -4.39 18.34
N SER A 182 7.67 -4.95 19.12
CA SER A 182 7.71 -6.38 19.48
C SER A 182 7.38 -7.31 18.31
N ILE A 183 6.73 -6.83 17.26
CA ILE A 183 6.37 -7.61 16.09
C ILE A 183 7.57 -7.69 15.15
N SER A 184 8.03 -8.90 14.82
CA SER A 184 9.18 -9.11 13.94
C SER A 184 8.94 -10.13 12.81
N ASP A 185 7.83 -10.86 12.86
CA ASP A 185 7.50 -11.98 11.97
C ASP A 185 6.18 -11.80 11.23
N ASN A 186 5.70 -10.56 11.15
CA ASN A 186 4.48 -10.21 10.43
C ASN A 186 4.56 -10.59 8.94
N SER A 187 3.51 -11.25 8.47
CA SER A 187 3.41 -11.75 7.10
C SER A 187 1.95 -11.96 6.70
N TYR A 188 1.72 -12.34 5.45
CA TYR A 188 0.39 -12.73 4.99
C TYR A 188 -0.27 -13.78 5.89
N HIS A 189 0.48 -14.80 6.33
CA HIS A 189 -0.01 -15.88 7.18
C HIS A 189 0.03 -15.56 8.67
N ASN A 190 0.80 -14.57 9.08
CA ASN A 190 1.06 -14.21 10.46
C ASN A 190 0.72 -12.74 10.68
N ARG A 191 -0.54 -12.46 10.95
CA ARG A 191 -1.07 -11.10 11.04
C ARG A 191 -1.23 -10.67 12.49
N TYR A 192 -1.12 -9.38 12.71
CA TYR A 192 -1.22 -8.79 14.03
C TYR A 192 -2.30 -7.72 14.09
N THR A 193 -3.01 -7.67 15.19
CA THR A 193 -3.85 -6.52 15.57
C THR A 193 -3.34 -5.96 16.88
N ILE A 194 -2.93 -4.71 16.87
CA ILE A 194 -2.62 -3.93 18.08
C ILE A 194 -3.92 -3.25 18.50
N VAL A 195 -4.54 -3.78 19.55
CA VAL A 195 -5.77 -3.24 20.12
C VAL A 195 -5.42 -2.24 21.21
N VAL A 196 -5.77 -0.97 20.98
CA VAL A 196 -5.50 0.12 21.92
C VAL A 196 -6.75 0.40 22.73
N MET A 197 -6.65 0.17 24.04
CA MET A 197 -7.76 0.38 24.98
C MET A 197 -8.12 1.86 25.09
N ALA A 198 -9.29 2.15 25.64
CA ALA A 198 -9.70 3.53 25.89
C ALA A 198 -8.67 4.26 26.75
N GLY A 199 -8.36 5.51 26.40
CA GLY A 199 -7.37 6.31 27.11
C GLY A 199 -6.78 7.43 26.26
N ILE A 200 -5.87 8.21 26.87
CA ILE A 200 -5.10 9.24 26.20
C ILE A 200 -3.65 8.79 26.11
N TYR A 201 -3.14 8.65 24.91
CA TYR A 201 -1.80 8.16 24.62
C TYR A 201 -0.90 9.29 24.12
N THR A 202 0.23 9.46 24.79
CA THR A 202 1.26 10.46 24.47
C THR A 202 2.61 9.81 24.14
N ASP A 203 2.66 8.49 24.12
CA ASP A 203 3.88 7.70 23.96
C ASP A 203 4.54 7.84 22.58
N LEU A 204 3.81 8.32 21.59
CA LEU A 204 4.35 8.61 20.26
C LEU A 204 5.08 9.95 20.17
N GLN A 205 4.83 10.81 21.16
CA GLN A 205 5.41 12.14 21.21
C GLN A 205 6.92 12.05 21.45
N ASP A 206 7.70 12.75 20.63
CA ASP A 206 9.16 12.79 20.70
C ASP A 206 9.90 11.45 20.60
N LYS A 207 9.20 10.36 20.23
CA LYS A 207 9.81 9.07 19.96
C LYS A 207 10.30 9.00 18.52
N TYR A 208 11.42 8.34 18.33
CA TYR A 208 11.88 7.98 16.99
C TYR A 208 11.19 6.71 16.52
N ALA A 209 10.84 6.65 15.26
CA ALA A 209 10.23 5.49 14.65
C ALA A 209 11.15 4.26 14.53
N GLY A 210 12.29 4.25 15.22
CA GLY A 210 13.21 3.12 15.27
C GLY A 210 14.07 2.90 14.02
N MET A 211 14.06 3.84 13.07
CA MET A 211 14.88 3.73 11.85
C MET A 211 16.06 4.68 11.92
N SER A 212 17.17 4.20 12.46
CA SER A 212 18.39 5.01 12.63
C SER A 212 19.23 5.15 11.37
N ASP A 213 19.11 4.29 10.36
CA ASP A 213 20.22 4.11 9.43
C ASP A 213 19.91 4.18 7.93
N VAL A 214 18.69 4.43 7.50
CA VAL A 214 18.37 4.39 6.07
C VAL A 214 17.63 5.65 5.59
N GLY A 215 18.29 6.80 5.65
CA GLY A 215 17.79 8.02 4.98
C GLY A 215 16.58 8.71 5.61
N LEU A 216 15.95 8.13 6.64
CA LEU A 216 14.78 8.65 7.34
C LEU A 216 15.15 9.34 8.68
N VAL A 217 16.34 9.86 8.78
CA VAL A 217 16.80 10.60 9.97
C VAL A 217 15.84 11.74 10.26
N GLY A 218 15.21 11.68 11.43
CA GLY A 218 14.31 12.73 11.93
C GLY A 218 12.82 12.45 11.79
N TYR A 219 12.39 11.31 11.26
CA TYR A 219 10.98 10.88 11.38
C TYR A 219 10.69 10.44 12.80
N ARG A 220 9.55 10.88 13.31
CA ARG A 220 9.04 10.50 14.64
C ARG A 220 7.63 9.97 14.51
N GLY A 221 7.25 9.05 15.38
CA GLY A 221 5.98 8.33 15.35
C GLY A 221 6.18 6.86 15.10
N ILE A 222 5.14 6.19 14.65
CA ILE A 222 5.17 4.77 14.33
C ILE A 222 5.37 4.58 12.83
N MET A 223 6.39 3.81 12.45
CA MET A 223 6.44 3.16 11.14
C MET A 223 5.54 1.94 11.18
N THR A 224 4.48 1.94 10.41
CA THR A 224 3.56 0.81 10.32
C THR A 224 4.25 -0.39 9.66
N LYS A 225 3.67 -1.57 9.83
CA LYS A 225 4.22 -2.81 9.29
C LYS A 225 3.20 -3.52 8.41
N ASP A 226 3.67 -4.32 7.47
CA ASP A 226 2.82 -5.15 6.63
C ASP A 226 1.95 -6.09 7.46
N TYR A 227 0.68 -6.20 7.12
CA TYR A 227 -0.28 -7.08 7.79
C TYR A 227 -0.42 -6.82 9.31
N VAL A 228 -0.09 -5.61 9.76
CA VAL A 228 -0.32 -5.14 11.12
C VAL A 228 -1.44 -4.12 11.13
N TYR A 229 -2.40 -4.35 12.00
CA TYR A 229 -3.61 -3.57 12.15
C TYR A 229 -3.58 -2.80 13.45
N TYR A 230 -3.84 -1.51 13.39
CA TYR A 230 -3.86 -0.62 14.55
C TYR A 230 -5.31 -0.21 14.78
N GLU A 231 -5.90 -0.68 15.86
CA GLU A 231 -7.32 -0.46 16.14
C GLU A 231 -7.53 0.00 17.59
N SER A 232 -8.45 0.95 17.79
CA SER A 232 -8.99 1.15 19.13
C SER A 232 -9.88 -0.03 19.50
N GLU A 233 -10.04 -0.31 20.80
CA GLU A 233 -10.93 -1.37 21.26
C GLU A 233 -12.38 -1.21 20.77
N ASN A 234 -12.79 0.01 20.47
CA ASN A 234 -14.09 0.32 19.86
C ASN A 234 -13.90 1.30 18.71
N ILE A 235 -13.70 0.76 17.52
CA ILE A 235 -13.46 1.57 16.31
C ILE A 235 -14.59 2.55 15.99
N TYR A 236 -15.81 2.32 16.48
CA TYR A 236 -16.96 3.21 16.25
C TYR A 236 -17.08 4.32 17.29
N ASN A 237 -16.20 4.34 18.29
CA ASN A 237 -16.13 5.40 19.30
C ASN A 237 -14.71 5.98 19.40
N PRO A 238 -14.24 6.69 18.38
CA PRO A 238 -12.87 7.21 18.36
C PRO A 238 -12.58 8.18 19.52
N ALA A 239 -13.59 8.80 20.10
CA ALA A 239 -13.42 9.70 21.23
C ALA A 239 -12.92 8.99 22.52
N ALA A 240 -13.05 7.68 22.61
CA ALA A 240 -12.57 6.92 23.75
C ALA A 240 -11.05 6.69 23.72
N THR A 241 -10.42 6.68 22.55
CA THR A 241 -8.99 6.40 22.39
C THR A 241 -8.31 7.56 21.65
N ILE A 242 -7.61 8.38 22.42
CA ILE A 242 -7.05 9.64 21.95
C ILE A 242 -5.53 9.53 21.85
N ILE A 243 -4.99 9.76 20.66
CA ILE A 243 -3.56 9.95 20.43
C ILE A 243 -3.32 11.45 20.48
N LYS A 244 -2.63 11.89 21.53
CA LYS A 244 -2.33 13.30 21.75
C LYS A 244 -0.87 13.59 21.45
N TRP A 245 -0.63 14.60 20.65
CA TRP A 245 0.70 15.02 20.25
C TRP A 245 0.80 16.51 20.04
N ASP A 246 1.63 17.14 20.82
CA ASP A 246 1.99 18.56 20.65
C ASP A 246 3.14 18.78 19.65
N GLY A 247 3.81 17.73 19.23
CA GLY A 247 4.85 17.70 18.18
C GLY A 247 6.16 18.40 18.50
N ALA A 248 6.18 19.28 19.49
CA ALA A 248 7.30 20.15 19.81
C ALA A 248 7.48 20.32 21.32
N THR A 249 7.29 19.25 22.10
CA THR A 249 7.58 19.28 23.53
C THR A 249 9.05 19.55 23.78
N GLY A 250 9.33 20.52 24.65
CA GLY A 250 10.69 20.93 24.96
C GLY A 250 11.25 22.08 24.11
N PHE A 251 10.51 22.51 23.07
CA PHE A 251 10.87 23.72 22.32
C PHE A 251 10.21 24.97 22.92
N ASP A 252 10.94 26.07 22.90
CA ASP A 252 10.34 27.38 23.12
C ASP A 252 9.45 27.74 21.93
N LYS A 253 8.15 27.84 22.17
CA LYS A 253 7.16 28.13 21.12
C LYS A 253 7.41 29.46 20.40
N SER A 254 8.07 30.41 21.07
CA SER A 254 8.41 31.68 20.46
C SER A 254 9.50 31.59 19.41
N THR A 255 10.27 30.51 19.41
CA THR A 255 11.36 30.23 18.46
C THR A 255 11.09 29.02 17.55
N LEU A 256 9.98 28.28 17.77
CA LEU A 256 9.65 27.10 17.02
C LEU A 256 9.42 27.45 15.54
N LYS A 257 10.19 26.85 14.65
CA LYS A 257 10.06 27.01 13.22
C LYS A 257 9.38 25.80 12.57
N SER A 258 8.85 26.00 11.38
CA SER A 258 8.21 24.91 10.63
C SER A 258 9.16 23.75 10.30
N GLU A 259 10.45 24.02 10.19
CA GLU A 259 11.48 23.00 9.99
C GLU A 259 11.66 22.07 11.21
N ASP A 260 11.36 22.54 12.42
CA ASP A 260 11.47 21.76 13.66
C ASP A 260 10.40 20.66 13.75
N ILE A 261 9.31 20.80 12.98
CA ILE A 261 8.21 19.84 12.91
C ILE A 261 8.19 19.00 11.63
N ILE A 262 9.20 19.19 10.78
CA ILE A 262 9.38 18.37 9.59
C ILE A 262 9.52 16.90 10.00
N LYS A 263 8.89 16.01 9.22
CA LYS A 263 8.99 14.55 9.38
C LYS A 263 8.37 14.00 10.68
N LYS A 264 7.45 14.71 11.31
CA LYS A 264 6.73 14.25 12.51
C LYS A 264 5.30 13.92 12.13
N CYS A 265 4.87 12.70 12.42
CA CYS A 265 3.45 12.30 12.37
C CYS A 265 3.23 11.06 13.24
N PRO A 266 2.00 10.84 13.76
CA PRO A 266 1.73 9.68 14.62
C PRO A 266 1.95 8.35 13.91
N PHE A 267 1.50 8.22 12.66
CA PHE A 267 1.65 7.00 11.87
C PHE A 267 2.21 7.30 10.49
N HIS A 268 3.29 6.62 10.15
CA HIS A 268 3.86 6.56 8.81
C HIS A 268 3.47 5.24 8.15
N LEU A 269 2.71 5.32 7.08
CA LEU A 269 2.37 4.21 6.20
C LEU A 269 3.44 4.15 5.10
N ASP A 270 4.60 3.59 5.44
CA ASP A 270 5.71 3.53 4.51
C ASP A 270 5.77 2.15 3.86
N LEU A 271 5.46 2.09 2.56
CA LEU A 271 5.55 0.89 1.73
C LEU A 271 4.76 -0.33 2.24
N ASN A 272 3.75 -0.12 3.07
CA ASN A 272 3.06 -1.21 3.75
C ASN A 272 1.93 -1.83 2.94
N VAL A 273 1.81 -3.13 3.07
CA VAL A 273 0.78 -3.95 2.44
C VAL A 273 -0.24 -4.39 3.48
N HIS A 274 -1.53 -4.20 3.17
CA HIS A 274 -2.62 -4.65 4.03
C HIS A 274 -2.53 -4.15 5.48
N THR A 275 -2.26 -2.87 5.65
CA THR A 275 -2.22 -2.21 6.97
C THR A 275 -3.47 -1.37 7.15
N HIS A 276 -4.00 -1.29 8.37
CA HIS A 276 -5.03 -0.31 8.68
C HIS A 276 -4.86 0.37 10.04
N ILE A 277 -5.45 1.56 10.13
CA ILE A 277 -5.50 2.40 11.32
C ILE A 277 -6.96 2.79 11.54
N LYS A 278 -7.59 2.34 12.63
CA LYS A 278 -9.02 2.54 12.84
C LYS A 278 -9.39 2.95 14.26
N GLY A 279 -10.33 3.90 14.36
CA GLY A 279 -11.04 4.20 15.59
C GLY A 279 -10.33 5.14 16.58
N PHE A 280 -9.42 5.98 16.09
CA PHE A 280 -8.66 6.91 16.94
C PHE A 280 -9.14 8.35 16.81
N THR A 281 -9.04 9.11 17.90
CA THR A 281 -8.99 10.56 17.82
C THR A 281 -7.54 11.00 17.87
N PHE A 282 -7.11 11.71 16.85
CA PHE A 282 -5.81 12.38 16.80
C PHE A 282 -5.98 13.84 17.23
N ASP A 283 -5.59 14.15 18.46
CA ASP A 283 -5.53 15.51 18.99
C ASP A 283 -4.10 16.01 18.87
N CYS A 284 -3.78 16.60 17.73
CA CYS A 284 -2.40 16.86 17.34
C CYS A 284 -2.21 18.29 16.84
N LYS A 285 -1.10 18.88 17.26
CA LYS A 285 -0.62 20.18 16.79
C LYS A 285 0.92 20.20 16.74
N ASN A 286 1.46 21.15 15.99
CA ASN A 286 2.91 21.30 15.79
C ASN A 286 3.57 20.04 15.21
N ILE A 287 2.86 19.34 14.33
CA ILE A 287 3.37 18.19 13.58
C ILE A 287 3.05 18.35 12.11
N ARG A 288 3.75 17.58 11.26
CA ARG A 288 3.65 17.76 9.82
C ARG A 288 2.36 17.17 9.25
N TYR A 289 2.02 15.93 9.58
CA TYR A 289 0.87 15.22 9.06
C TYR A 289 0.15 14.45 10.16
N GLY A 290 -1.15 14.23 10.01
CA GLY A 290 -1.91 13.29 10.83
C GLY A 290 -1.56 11.85 10.48
N ILE A 291 -1.64 11.56 9.20
CA ILE A 291 -1.15 10.32 8.59
C ILE A 291 -0.21 10.72 7.46
N HIS A 292 0.95 10.13 7.45
CA HIS A 292 1.92 10.29 6.39
C HIS A 292 2.10 8.99 5.63
N LEU A 293 1.97 9.05 4.34
CA LEU A 293 2.31 7.96 3.45
C LEU A 293 3.50 8.43 2.61
N GLU A 294 4.55 7.64 2.62
CA GLU A 294 5.75 7.86 1.82
C GLU A 294 6.06 6.59 1.04
N SER A 295 6.21 6.70 -0.24
CA SER A 295 6.53 5.59 -1.12
C SER A 295 7.94 5.70 -1.71
N GLY A 296 8.84 6.27 -0.94
CA GLY A 296 10.26 6.36 -1.30
C GLY A 296 10.99 5.05 -1.03
N GLY A 297 11.33 4.28 -2.03
CA GLY A 297 12.07 3.05 -1.83
C GLY A 297 11.79 1.98 -2.90
N THR A 298 11.92 0.72 -2.55
CA THR A 298 11.82 -0.41 -3.48
C THR A 298 10.42 -1.03 -3.60
N GLY A 299 9.39 -0.43 -3.01
CA GLY A 299 8.04 -0.96 -3.00
C GLY A 299 6.97 0.12 -3.09
N TYR A 300 5.71 -0.24 -2.87
CA TYR A 300 4.58 0.67 -2.81
C TYR A 300 3.57 0.19 -1.76
N ALA A 301 2.96 1.14 -1.05
CA ALA A 301 1.86 0.84 -0.16
C ALA A 301 0.64 0.40 -0.97
N THR A 302 -0.03 -0.67 -0.56
CA THR A 302 -1.24 -1.13 -1.22
C THR A 302 -2.21 -1.73 -0.22
N ASN A 303 -3.53 -1.57 -0.50
CA ASN A 303 -4.62 -2.04 0.36
C ASN A 303 -4.52 -1.54 1.82
N TRP A 304 -4.10 -0.29 1.98
CA TRP A 304 -4.12 0.35 3.29
C TRP A 304 -5.46 1.03 3.54
N VAL A 305 -5.83 1.10 4.82
CA VAL A 305 -7.10 1.71 5.24
C VAL A 305 -6.86 2.63 6.44
N VAL A 306 -7.46 3.83 6.40
CA VAL A 306 -7.64 4.69 7.57
C VAL A 306 -9.15 4.86 7.78
N GLY A 307 -9.68 4.42 8.91
CA GLY A 307 -11.12 4.37 9.10
C GLY A 307 -11.58 4.80 10.49
N HIS A 308 -12.79 5.38 10.55
CA HIS A 308 -13.44 5.77 11.80
C HIS A 308 -12.58 6.64 12.71
N CYS A 309 -11.73 7.51 12.12
CA CYS A 309 -10.83 8.37 12.87
C CYS A 309 -11.35 9.81 12.91
N THR A 310 -11.04 10.51 14.01
CA THR A 310 -11.27 11.95 14.14
C THR A 310 -9.92 12.65 14.24
N PHE A 311 -9.70 13.68 13.43
CA PHE A 311 -8.49 14.48 13.41
C PHE A 311 -8.80 15.88 13.91
N ILE A 312 -8.44 16.18 15.15
CA ILE A 312 -8.43 17.55 15.69
C ILE A 312 -7.08 18.13 15.31
N TRP A 313 -7.05 18.96 14.26
CA TRP A 313 -5.83 19.21 13.54
C TRP A 313 -5.41 20.68 13.52
N GLY A 314 -4.33 20.98 14.20
CA GLY A 314 -3.73 22.32 14.25
C GLY A 314 -2.54 22.53 13.30
N GLY A 315 -1.97 21.47 12.79
CA GLY A 315 -0.81 21.55 11.90
C GLY A 315 0.34 22.32 12.57
N ARG A 316 0.81 23.38 11.93
CA ARG A 316 1.93 24.25 12.39
C ARG A 316 1.48 25.45 13.20
N ALA A 317 0.36 25.37 13.89
CA ALA A 317 -0.28 26.53 14.55
C ALA A 317 0.62 27.36 15.45
N ASP A 318 1.59 26.72 16.13
CA ASP A 318 2.49 27.39 17.07
C ASP A 318 3.86 27.76 16.46
N CYS A 319 4.08 27.55 15.16
CA CYS A 319 5.34 27.91 14.53
C CYS A 319 5.43 29.42 14.28
N VAL A 320 6.58 30.03 14.56
CA VAL A 320 6.79 31.47 14.34
C VAL A 320 6.75 31.88 12.88
N ASP A 321 7.04 30.97 11.96
CA ASP A 321 6.98 31.18 10.52
C ASP A 321 5.67 30.67 9.88
N TYR A 322 4.66 30.34 10.69
CA TYR A 322 3.40 29.77 10.23
C TYR A 322 2.68 30.65 9.19
N ALA A 323 2.64 31.94 9.42
CA ALA A 323 1.97 32.89 8.53
C ALA A 323 2.58 32.93 7.12
N ASN A 324 3.83 32.49 6.97
CA ASN A 324 4.58 32.52 5.71
C ASN A 324 4.71 31.14 5.05
N LYS A 325 4.14 30.09 5.64
CA LYS A 325 4.20 28.72 5.13
C LYS A 325 2.81 28.19 4.81
N THR A 326 2.73 27.38 3.79
CA THR A 326 1.51 26.62 3.51
C THR A 326 1.20 25.71 4.69
N THR A 327 -0.06 25.65 5.07
CA THR A 327 -0.54 24.71 6.07
C THR A 327 -0.22 23.28 5.64
N VAL A 328 0.10 22.44 6.61
CA VAL A 328 0.31 21.03 6.34
C VAL A 328 -1.01 20.27 6.38
N PRO A 329 -1.22 19.32 5.49
CA PRO A 329 -2.46 18.54 5.42
C PRO A 329 -2.59 17.55 6.58
N VAL A 330 -3.82 17.13 6.84
CA VAL A 330 -4.10 15.99 7.72
C VAL A 330 -3.52 14.72 7.11
N PHE A 331 -3.86 14.47 5.84
CA PHE A 331 -3.31 13.36 5.06
C PHE A 331 -2.27 13.91 4.08
N GLY A 332 -1.01 13.61 4.34
CA GLY A 332 0.11 13.96 3.47
C GLY A 332 0.66 12.73 2.80
N CYS A 333 0.43 12.57 1.50
CA CYS A 333 0.65 11.31 0.82
C CYS A 333 1.60 11.47 -0.37
N GLY A 334 2.72 10.75 -0.35
CA GLY A 334 3.56 10.48 -1.52
C GLY A 334 3.12 9.16 -2.14
N HIS A 335 2.18 9.22 -3.08
CA HIS A 335 1.62 8.02 -3.68
C HIS A 335 2.59 7.36 -4.65
N SER A 336 2.57 6.04 -4.65
CA SER A 336 3.29 5.21 -5.60
C SER A 336 2.38 4.63 -6.68
N PHE A 337 2.99 4.20 -7.76
CA PHE A 337 2.26 3.53 -8.83
C PHE A 337 1.63 2.22 -8.33
N GLY A 338 0.37 1.98 -8.71
CA GLY A 338 -0.38 0.77 -8.35
C GLY A 338 -0.91 0.74 -6.92
N GLU A 339 -0.73 1.80 -6.16
CA GLU A 339 -1.25 1.92 -4.81
C GLU A 339 -2.77 1.86 -4.77
N VAL A 340 -3.31 1.25 -3.71
CA VAL A 340 -4.74 1.24 -3.40
C VAL A 340 -4.93 1.65 -1.94
N GLY A 341 -5.61 2.75 -1.72
CA GLY A 341 -5.87 3.29 -0.39
C GLY A 341 -7.33 3.64 -0.17
N LEU A 342 -7.81 3.43 1.05
CA LEU A 342 -9.15 3.77 1.48
C LEU A 342 -9.11 4.61 2.74
N ILE A 343 -9.79 5.74 2.73
CA ILE A 343 -10.06 6.57 3.90
C ILE A 343 -11.58 6.61 4.07
N GLU A 344 -12.07 6.02 5.17
CA GLU A 344 -13.51 5.85 5.37
C GLU A 344 -13.99 6.34 6.73
N ASN A 345 -15.19 6.93 6.77
CA ASN A 345 -15.83 7.37 8.01
C ASN A 345 -14.91 8.23 8.91
N CYS A 346 -14.07 9.06 8.30
CA CYS A 346 -13.16 9.95 9.02
C CYS A 346 -13.72 11.36 9.12
N LYS A 347 -13.40 12.03 10.22
CA LYS A 347 -13.79 13.42 10.47
C LYS A 347 -12.58 14.29 10.71
N ILE A 348 -12.49 15.41 10.02
CA ILE A 348 -11.50 16.47 10.27
C ILE A 348 -12.17 17.60 11.06
N ILE A 349 -11.55 18.02 12.15
CA ILE A 349 -11.92 19.18 12.94
C ILE A 349 -10.72 20.14 12.85
N PRO A 350 -10.67 21.03 11.87
CA PRO A 350 -9.53 21.91 11.68
C PRO A 350 -9.53 23.02 12.75
N THR A 351 -8.39 23.24 13.35
CA THR A 351 -8.18 24.39 14.24
C THR A 351 -7.40 25.51 13.54
N HIS A 352 -6.43 25.15 12.71
CA HIS A 352 -5.63 26.11 11.92
C HIS A 352 -5.27 25.61 10.52
N CYS A 353 -5.48 24.35 10.20
CA CYS A 353 -5.21 23.84 8.87
C CYS A 353 -6.35 24.11 7.90
N THR A 354 -6.00 24.32 6.63
CA THR A 354 -6.95 24.49 5.54
C THR A 354 -6.95 23.32 4.57
N ILE A 355 -6.01 22.38 4.71
CA ILE A 355 -5.81 21.26 3.79
C ILE A 355 -6.12 19.95 4.52
N GLY A 356 -7.14 19.24 4.06
CA GLY A 356 -7.47 17.90 4.57
C GLY A 356 -6.58 16.83 3.95
N TYR A 357 -6.41 16.89 2.64
CA TYR A 357 -5.58 15.95 1.89
C TYR A 357 -4.68 16.68 0.91
N GLN A 358 -3.45 16.24 0.83
CA GLN A 358 -2.50 16.68 -0.18
C GLN A 358 -1.58 15.52 -0.55
N ASN A 359 -1.50 15.19 -1.81
CA ASN A 359 -0.40 14.35 -2.24
C ASN A 359 0.85 15.23 -2.46
N HIS A 360 1.98 14.67 -2.08
CA HIS A 360 3.29 15.17 -2.48
C HIS A 360 3.98 13.98 -3.17
N ASP A 361 4.17 14.09 -4.47
CA ASP A 361 4.92 13.06 -5.17
C ASP A 361 6.40 13.24 -4.84
N ASN A 362 7.07 12.14 -4.55
CA ASN A 362 8.51 12.14 -4.57
C ASN A 362 8.97 12.01 -6.02
N ALA A 363 9.82 12.90 -6.46
CA ALA A 363 10.44 12.80 -7.78
C ALA A 363 11.17 11.44 -7.98
N ASP A 364 11.53 10.80 -6.89
CA ASP A 364 12.18 9.49 -6.86
C ASP A 364 11.20 8.30 -7.04
N ASN A 365 9.88 8.53 -6.94
CA ASN A 365 8.88 7.51 -7.26
C ASN A 365 8.77 7.22 -8.76
N SER A 366 9.43 8.02 -9.55
CA SER A 366 9.27 8.00 -10.99
C SER A 366 9.73 6.72 -11.64
N ASP A 367 10.63 5.96 -11.01
CA ASP A 367 11.29 4.94 -11.82
C ASP A 367 11.89 3.78 -11.05
N PHE A 368 11.06 3.02 -10.35
CA PHE A 368 11.48 1.68 -9.88
C PHE A 368 11.76 0.71 -11.05
N GLY A 369 12.07 1.24 -12.25
CA GLY A 369 12.19 0.42 -13.45
C GLY A 369 10.87 -0.26 -13.82
N LEU A 370 9.73 0.33 -13.39
CA LEU A 370 8.40 -0.14 -13.78
C LEU A 370 8.18 0.17 -15.24
N PRO A 371 7.96 -0.86 -16.03
CA PRO A 371 7.62 -0.69 -17.43
C PRO A 371 6.28 0.02 -17.61
N ILE A 372 5.43 0.00 -16.56
CA ILE A 372 4.13 0.70 -16.55
C ILE A 372 3.94 1.33 -15.19
N LYS A 373 3.64 2.59 -15.25
CA LYS A 373 3.29 3.41 -14.10
C LYS A 373 1.77 3.43 -13.97
N VAL A 374 1.18 2.38 -13.40
CA VAL A 374 -0.25 2.37 -13.09
C VAL A 374 -0.51 3.40 -12.01
N GLY A 375 -1.44 4.32 -12.23
CA GLY A 375 -1.78 5.35 -11.27
C GLY A 375 -2.32 4.79 -9.96
N ALA A 376 -2.11 5.51 -8.87
CA ALA A 376 -2.68 5.21 -7.56
C ALA A 376 -4.21 5.31 -7.58
N LYS A 377 -4.88 4.53 -6.75
CA LYS A 377 -6.34 4.57 -6.55
C LYS A 377 -6.64 4.86 -5.10
N ILE A 378 -7.03 6.09 -4.84
CA ILE A 378 -7.33 6.56 -3.48
C ILE A 378 -8.82 6.85 -3.39
N THR A 379 -9.47 6.34 -2.36
CA THR A 379 -10.89 6.56 -2.12
C THR A 379 -11.11 7.20 -0.76
N PHE A 380 -11.81 8.32 -0.75
CA PHE A 380 -12.44 8.86 0.44
C PHE A 380 -13.92 8.47 0.42
N LYS A 381 -14.38 7.87 1.50
CA LYS A 381 -15.77 7.40 1.62
C LYS A 381 -16.36 7.81 2.95
N ASP A 382 -17.56 8.40 2.90
CA ASP A 382 -18.29 8.81 4.09
C ASP A 382 -17.49 9.71 5.05
N CYS A 383 -16.65 10.63 4.52
CA CYS A 383 -15.76 11.49 5.29
C CYS A 383 -16.33 12.91 5.44
N ASP A 384 -16.06 13.51 6.61
CA ASP A 384 -16.33 14.92 6.88
C ASP A 384 -15.01 15.70 6.89
N PHE A 385 -14.79 16.54 5.88
CA PHE A 385 -13.58 17.31 5.72
C PHE A 385 -13.53 18.59 6.58
N GLY A 386 -14.60 18.92 7.31
CA GLY A 386 -14.63 20.06 8.23
C GLY A 386 -14.35 21.42 7.58
N GLY A 387 -14.60 21.60 6.30
CA GLY A 387 -14.30 22.83 5.56
C GLY A 387 -12.87 22.94 5.04
N THR A 388 -12.11 21.87 5.07
CA THR A 388 -10.75 21.83 4.48
C THR A 388 -10.81 21.50 2.99
N GLU A 389 -9.72 21.78 2.28
CA GLU A 389 -9.58 21.51 0.85
C GLU A 389 -8.86 20.19 0.56
N ILE A 390 -9.07 19.68 -0.65
CA ILE A 390 -8.36 18.56 -1.24
C ILE A 390 -7.42 19.11 -2.32
N GLN A 391 -6.14 18.80 -2.23
CA GLN A 391 -5.12 19.20 -3.20
C GLN A 391 -4.54 17.97 -3.90
N ALA A 392 -4.99 17.71 -5.14
CA ALA A 392 -4.41 16.70 -6.01
C ALA A 392 -3.28 17.33 -6.82
N ARG A 393 -2.04 17.00 -6.49
CA ARG A 393 -0.85 17.57 -7.12
C ARG A 393 -0.24 16.60 -8.11
N THR A 394 0.22 17.13 -9.24
CA THR A 394 1.12 16.44 -10.15
C THR A 394 2.47 17.14 -10.11
N LEU A 395 3.52 16.42 -9.74
CA LEU A 395 4.88 16.93 -9.70
C LEU A 395 5.64 16.55 -10.97
N LYS A 396 6.61 17.41 -11.33
CA LYS A 396 7.42 17.23 -12.53
C LYS A 396 8.17 15.89 -12.52
N GLY A 397 7.94 15.06 -13.54
CA GLY A 397 8.65 13.81 -13.77
C GLY A 397 7.98 12.54 -13.24
N ALA A 398 6.89 12.66 -12.50
CA ALA A 398 6.16 11.53 -11.91
C ALA A 398 4.85 11.24 -12.67
N TYR A 399 4.93 10.96 -13.96
CA TYR A 399 3.73 10.66 -14.76
C TYR A 399 3.44 9.16 -14.74
N ALA A 400 2.20 8.81 -14.39
CA ALA A 400 1.68 7.47 -14.60
C ALA A 400 1.27 7.27 -16.06
N ASP A 401 1.44 6.05 -16.58
CA ASP A 401 0.91 5.67 -17.90
C ASP A 401 -0.61 5.58 -17.89
N THR A 402 -1.20 5.41 -16.70
CA THR A 402 -2.63 5.54 -16.43
C THR A 402 -2.84 6.60 -15.37
N PRO A 403 -3.92 7.38 -15.43
CA PRO A 403 -4.15 8.42 -14.43
C PRO A 403 -4.23 7.88 -13.02
N ASN A 404 -3.76 8.66 -12.06
CA ASN A 404 -4.13 8.47 -10.67
C ASN A 404 -5.64 8.71 -10.52
N VAL A 405 -6.32 7.93 -9.72
CA VAL A 405 -7.75 8.06 -9.48
C VAL A 405 -8.01 8.45 -8.05
N LEU A 406 -8.66 9.57 -7.84
CA LEU A 406 -9.17 10.02 -6.56
C LEU A 406 -10.70 9.91 -6.59
N THR A 407 -11.26 9.00 -5.81
CA THR A 407 -12.70 8.85 -5.66
C THR A 407 -13.16 9.51 -4.37
N ILE A 408 -14.18 10.37 -4.48
CA ILE A 408 -14.82 11.05 -3.35
C ILE A 408 -16.27 10.57 -3.31
N ASP A 409 -16.56 9.66 -2.37
CA ASP A 409 -17.85 8.99 -2.26
C ASP A 409 -18.52 9.41 -0.96
N ASN A 410 -19.69 10.08 -1.08
CA ASN A 410 -20.50 10.54 0.04
C ASN A 410 -19.73 11.37 1.11
N CYS A 411 -18.76 12.19 0.67
CA CYS A 411 -18.00 13.08 1.55
C CYS A 411 -18.65 14.46 1.64
N ILE A 412 -18.51 15.11 2.79
CA ILE A 412 -19.13 16.41 3.08
C ILE A 412 -18.11 17.45 3.56
N ASN A 413 -18.51 18.71 3.53
CA ASN A 413 -17.76 19.86 4.05
C ASN A 413 -16.37 20.00 3.42
N ILE A 414 -16.26 19.76 2.11
CA ILE A 414 -15.05 20.02 1.31
C ILE A 414 -15.14 21.48 0.82
N SER A 415 -14.17 22.32 1.18
CA SER A 415 -14.17 23.71 0.76
C SER A 415 -13.78 23.92 -0.70
N ALA A 416 -12.86 23.12 -1.21
CA ALA A 416 -12.41 23.13 -2.58
C ALA A 416 -11.68 21.82 -2.94
N ILE A 417 -11.70 21.51 -4.24
CA ILE A 417 -10.88 20.43 -4.81
C ILE A 417 -9.97 21.06 -5.86
N ASN A 418 -8.70 21.14 -5.54
CA ASN A 418 -7.70 21.82 -6.35
C ASN A 418 -6.80 20.81 -7.05
N LYS A 419 -6.79 20.85 -8.38
CA LYS A 419 -5.77 20.19 -9.17
C LYS A 419 -4.58 21.14 -9.30
N MET A 420 -3.42 20.74 -8.82
CA MET A 420 -2.22 21.57 -8.79
C MET A 420 -1.12 20.94 -9.64
N TYR A 421 -0.51 21.74 -10.50
CA TYR A 421 0.51 21.28 -11.43
C TYR A 421 1.85 21.95 -11.12
N ALA A 422 2.91 21.16 -11.08
CA ALA A 422 4.29 21.65 -11.06
C ALA A 422 4.95 21.61 -12.44
N ALA A 423 4.25 21.16 -13.48
CA ALA A 423 4.68 21.02 -14.87
C ALA A 423 3.63 21.63 -15.80
N PRO A 424 3.85 21.68 -17.14
CA PRO A 424 2.89 22.26 -18.07
C PRO A 424 1.46 21.79 -17.79
N ALA A 425 0.52 22.72 -17.84
CA ALA A 425 -0.86 22.57 -17.34
C ALA A 425 -1.71 21.48 -18.04
N ASP A 426 -1.18 20.85 -19.06
CA ASP A 426 -1.80 19.79 -19.85
C ASP A 426 -1.54 18.36 -19.32
N HIS A 427 -0.74 18.22 -18.25
CA HIS A 427 -0.38 16.94 -17.68
C HIS A 427 -0.91 16.74 -16.26
N CYS A 428 -2.23 16.84 -16.05
CA CYS A 428 -2.81 16.32 -14.83
C CYS A 428 -3.11 14.85 -14.97
N ASP A 429 -2.39 14.02 -14.22
CA ASP A 429 -2.62 12.59 -14.17
C ASP A 429 -3.64 12.17 -13.11
N TRP A 430 -4.40 13.12 -12.53
CA TRP A 430 -5.46 12.83 -11.57
C TRP A 430 -6.85 12.86 -12.22
N ASP A 431 -7.53 11.71 -12.21
CA ASP A 431 -8.96 11.57 -12.50
C ASP A 431 -9.75 11.62 -11.20
N ILE A 432 -10.49 12.70 -10.97
CA ILE A 432 -11.28 12.91 -9.74
C ILE A 432 -12.73 12.55 -10.01
N LYS A 433 -13.27 11.59 -9.24
CA LYS A 433 -14.62 11.05 -9.39
C LYS A 433 -15.47 11.35 -8.17
N GLY A 434 -16.79 11.37 -8.36
CA GLY A 434 -17.75 11.49 -7.27
C GLY A 434 -17.97 12.90 -6.76
N VAL A 435 -17.48 13.91 -7.46
CA VAL A 435 -17.77 15.32 -7.15
C VAL A 435 -19.09 15.68 -7.81
N SER A 436 -20.14 15.84 -7.03
CA SER A 436 -21.45 16.35 -7.48
C SER A 436 -21.55 17.84 -7.24
#